data_2caa93aa91a526834de1bc1b076a716b
#
_entry.id   2caa93aa91a526834de1bc1b076a716b
#
_cell.length_a   1.000
_cell.length_b   1.000
_cell.length_c   1.000
_cell.angle_alpha   90.00
_cell.angle_beta   90.00
_cell.angle_gamma   90.00
#
_symmetry.space_group_name_H-M   'P 1'
#
loop_
_entity.id
_entity.type
_entity.pdbx_description
1 polymer ?
#
loop_
_entity_poly.entity_id
_entity_poly.type
_entity_poly.pdbx_seq_one_letter_code
_entity_poly.pdbx_strand_id
1 'polypeptide(L)'
;MYSVNGNCFRISVRNLVEFMCAEGDIDNRNTGSNDVKIMQEGARIHRKIQHSMGTMYHAEVPLKIEIPLVSDLGIEYVLQVEGRADGIIADINYDEDGNKEPESDAIIDEIKTMQTDVSLLKEPVYVHKAQALVYGYIYASQKKLSKIGIQMTYVTPEPETINKFLEEYTFERIEEWFNKLITGFKRWTDYTFDERHKRTESIRELKFPYEYREGQKNLCVSVYRAIEDNTNLYIQAPTGVGKTLSTVFPAVQALGQQMSDKIFYLTSKTIT
;
A
#
# COMPACT_ATOMS: atom_id res chain seq x y z
N MET A 1 -3.63 2.29 1.38
CA MET A 1 -4.44 2.05 0.15
C MET A 1 -3.53 1.38 -0.87
N TYR A 2 -4.03 0.44 -1.67
CA TYR A 2 -3.28 -0.21 -2.75
C TYR A 2 -3.67 0.38 -4.10
N SER A 3 -2.88 0.11 -5.13
CA SER A 3 -3.22 0.42 -6.52
C SER A 3 -2.89 -0.77 -7.43
N VAL A 4 -3.68 -0.93 -8.49
CA VAL A 4 -3.45 -1.95 -9.53
C VAL A 4 -3.29 -1.24 -10.87
N ASN A 5 -2.14 -1.45 -11.51
CA ASN A 5 -1.84 -0.88 -12.81
C ASN A 5 -1.33 -2.01 -13.74
N GLY A 6 -2.12 -2.34 -14.76
CA GLY A 6 -1.83 -3.52 -15.57
C GLY A 6 -1.77 -4.78 -14.71
N ASN A 7 -0.67 -5.50 -14.78
CA ASN A 7 -0.40 -6.70 -14.00
C ASN A 7 0.45 -6.42 -12.74
N CYS A 8 0.50 -5.17 -12.27
CA CYS A 8 1.23 -4.81 -11.06
C CYS A 8 0.26 -4.40 -9.94
N PHE A 9 0.33 -5.12 -8.81
CA PHE A 9 -0.35 -4.76 -7.56
C PHE A 9 0.66 -4.07 -6.65
N ARG A 10 0.45 -2.78 -6.39
CA ARG A 10 1.34 -1.97 -5.54
C ARG A 10 0.69 -1.70 -4.20
N ILE A 11 1.45 -1.96 -3.12
CA ILE A 11 1.03 -1.67 -1.75
C ILE A 11 2.20 -1.14 -0.92
N SER A 12 1.92 -0.20 -0.01
CA SER A 12 2.95 0.23 0.95
C SER A 12 3.15 -0.82 2.04
N VAL A 13 4.37 -0.89 2.60
CA VAL A 13 4.68 -1.75 3.75
C VAL A 13 3.69 -1.54 4.88
N ARG A 14 3.40 -0.27 5.23
CA ARG A 14 2.44 0.06 6.27
C ARG A 14 1.05 -0.55 6.00
N ASN A 15 0.49 -0.33 4.81
CA ASN A 15 -0.84 -0.85 4.49
C ASN A 15 -0.86 -2.39 4.43
N LEU A 16 0.22 -3.03 3.99
CA LEU A 16 0.34 -4.48 3.99
C LEU A 16 0.27 -5.05 5.41
N VAL A 17 1.06 -4.50 6.33
CA VAL A 17 1.08 -5.01 7.71
C VAL A 17 -0.18 -4.63 8.50
N GLU A 18 -0.75 -3.45 8.28
CA GLU A 18 -2.05 -3.08 8.85
C GLU A 18 -3.15 -4.04 8.37
N PHE A 19 -3.15 -4.42 7.10
CA PHE A 19 -4.13 -5.37 6.56
C PHE A 19 -3.96 -6.79 7.11
N MET A 20 -2.71 -7.26 7.27
CA MET A 20 -2.42 -8.65 7.61
C MET A 20 -2.20 -8.91 9.11
N CYS A 21 -1.76 -7.91 9.85
CA CYS A 21 -1.25 -8.07 11.22
C CYS A 21 -1.99 -7.19 12.24
N ALA A 22 -2.95 -6.35 11.82
CA ALA A 22 -3.75 -5.59 12.79
C ALA A 22 -4.66 -6.54 13.57
N GLU A 23 -4.65 -6.40 14.89
CA GLU A 23 -5.50 -7.14 15.82
C GLU A 23 -6.35 -6.16 16.63
N GLY A 24 -7.55 -6.59 17.03
CA GLY A 24 -8.50 -5.80 17.82
C GLY A 24 -9.68 -5.28 17.01
N ASP A 25 -10.58 -4.58 17.72
CA ASP A 25 -11.77 -3.98 17.11
C ASP A 25 -11.47 -2.64 16.44
N ILE A 26 -12.36 -2.23 15.52
CA ILE A 26 -12.29 -0.91 14.90
C ILE A 26 -12.60 0.15 15.97
N ASP A 27 -11.62 0.97 16.33
CA ASP A 27 -11.80 2.06 17.26
C ASP A 27 -11.98 3.40 16.53
N ASN A 28 -13.21 3.90 16.50
CA ASN A 28 -13.58 5.16 15.88
C ASN A 28 -13.56 6.35 16.86
N ARG A 29 -13.11 6.18 18.11
CA ARG A 29 -13.21 7.22 19.16
C ARG A 29 -12.27 8.40 18.96
N ASN A 30 -11.26 8.29 18.08
CA ASN A 30 -10.19 9.28 17.90
C ASN A 30 -10.19 9.98 16.54
N THR A 31 -11.32 10.10 15.86
CA THR A 31 -11.41 10.88 14.61
C THR A 31 -11.74 12.36 14.93
N GLY A 32 -10.74 13.14 15.34
CA GLY A 32 -10.92 14.54 15.68
C GLY A 32 -9.77 15.46 15.23
N SER A 33 -9.99 16.77 15.33
CA SER A 33 -9.06 17.84 14.90
C SER A 33 -7.66 17.86 15.54
N ASN A 34 -7.39 16.96 16.47
CA ASN A 34 -6.07 16.79 17.09
C ASN A 34 -5.08 16.00 16.22
N ASP A 35 -5.53 15.28 15.19
CA ASP A 35 -4.68 14.39 14.39
C ASP A 35 -3.52 15.14 13.70
N VAL A 36 -3.76 16.36 13.21
CA VAL A 36 -2.73 17.15 12.52
C VAL A 36 -1.60 17.56 13.47
N LYS A 37 -1.92 17.95 14.70
CA LYS A 37 -0.90 18.32 15.70
C LYS A 37 -0.09 17.11 16.15
N ILE A 38 -0.77 15.98 16.39
CA ILE A 38 -0.13 14.70 16.75
C ILE A 38 0.80 14.24 15.64
N MET A 39 0.36 14.31 14.38
CA MET A 39 1.19 13.96 13.22
C MET A 39 2.42 14.88 13.08
N GLN A 40 2.25 16.20 13.26
CA GLN A 40 3.36 17.15 13.21
C GLN A 40 4.36 16.93 14.33
N GLU A 41 3.88 16.64 15.54
CA GLU A 41 4.72 16.34 16.68
C GLU A 41 5.48 15.02 16.48
N GLY A 42 4.82 13.98 16.00
CA GLY A 42 5.45 12.72 15.62
C GLY A 42 6.58 12.93 14.61
N ALA A 43 6.33 13.68 13.54
CA ALA A 43 7.35 13.99 12.54
C ALA A 43 8.53 14.81 13.10
N ARG A 44 8.27 15.70 14.06
CA ARG A 44 9.33 16.47 14.78
C ARG A 44 10.20 15.54 15.61
N ILE A 45 9.59 14.60 16.32
CA ILE A 45 10.29 13.64 17.18
C ILE A 45 11.13 12.69 16.34
N HIS A 46 10.59 12.13 15.27
CA HIS A 46 11.35 11.28 14.34
C HIS A 46 12.62 11.99 13.88
N ARG A 47 12.50 13.23 13.36
CA ARG A 47 13.68 14.02 12.93
C ARG A 47 14.65 14.27 14.07
N LYS A 48 14.17 14.56 15.28
CA LYS A 48 15.04 14.78 16.45
C LYS A 48 15.87 13.54 16.77
N ILE A 49 15.23 12.36 16.76
CA ILE A 49 15.91 11.09 17.01
C ILE A 49 16.92 10.81 15.90
N GLN A 50 16.49 10.87 14.64
CA GLN A 50 17.36 10.65 13.48
C GLN A 50 18.60 11.55 13.50
N HIS A 51 18.46 12.85 13.85
CA HIS A 51 19.60 13.78 13.99
C HIS A 51 20.49 13.51 15.20
N SER A 52 19.99 12.84 16.24
CA SER A 52 20.80 12.48 17.41
C SER A 52 21.63 11.22 17.22
N MET A 53 21.35 10.46 16.14
CA MET A 53 22.06 9.24 15.81
C MET A 53 23.39 9.56 15.10
N GLY A 54 24.36 8.67 15.26
CA GLY A 54 25.71 8.86 14.67
C GLY A 54 25.74 8.70 13.14
N THR A 55 26.95 8.77 12.58
CA THR A 55 27.20 8.75 11.12
C THR A 55 26.81 7.45 10.43
N MET A 56 26.66 6.36 11.18
CA MET A 56 26.22 5.06 10.68
C MET A 56 24.69 4.96 10.52
N TYR A 57 23.94 5.99 10.90
CA TYR A 57 22.49 6.02 10.81
C TYR A 57 22.03 6.67 9.50
N HIS A 58 21.37 5.88 8.65
CA HIS A 58 20.78 6.32 7.39
C HIS A 58 19.28 6.51 7.58
N ALA A 59 18.83 7.78 7.63
CA ALA A 59 17.43 8.11 7.82
C ALA A 59 16.62 8.00 6.53
N GLU A 60 15.33 7.67 6.64
CA GLU A 60 14.34 7.73 5.56
C GLU A 60 14.75 6.93 4.31
N VAL A 61 15.21 5.68 4.50
CA VAL A 61 15.71 4.84 3.41
C VAL A 61 14.58 4.23 2.61
N PRO A 62 14.46 4.54 1.30
CA PRO A 62 13.44 3.92 0.46
C PRO A 62 13.79 2.46 0.18
N LEU A 63 12.83 1.57 0.41
CA LEU A 63 12.95 0.14 0.18
C LEU A 63 11.78 -0.35 -0.66
N LYS A 64 12.07 -1.27 -1.58
CA LYS A 64 11.10 -1.83 -2.51
C LYS A 64 11.46 -3.27 -2.84
N ILE A 65 10.45 -4.13 -2.96
CA ILE A 65 10.60 -5.48 -3.49
C ILE A 65 9.48 -5.78 -4.48
N GLU A 66 9.81 -6.53 -5.52
CA GLU A 66 8.87 -7.04 -6.52
C GLU A 66 8.84 -8.56 -6.46
N ILE A 67 7.65 -9.12 -6.31
CA ILE A 67 7.42 -10.54 -6.13
C ILE A 67 6.55 -11.02 -7.28
N PRO A 68 7.08 -11.83 -8.22
CA PRO A 68 6.28 -12.43 -9.27
C PRO A 68 5.36 -13.50 -8.68
N LEU A 69 4.08 -13.44 -9.03
CA LEU A 69 3.04 -14.32 -8.54
C LEU A 69 2.14 -14.77 -9.69
N VAL A 70 1.43 -15.87 -9.47
CA VAL A 70 0.44 -16.40 -10.41
C VAL A 70 -0.86 -16.63 -9.63
N SER A 71 -1.98 -16.14 -10.16
CA SER A 71 -3.29 -16.31 -9.54
C SER A 71 -3.85 -17.72 -9.74
N ASP A 72 -4.98 -18.01 -9.10
CA ASP A 72 -5.68 -19.30 -9.23
C ASP A 72 -6.18 -19.56 -10.68
N LEU A 73 -6.47 -18.51 -11.44
CA LEU A 73 -6.81 -18.61 -12.87
C LEU A 73 -5.59 -18.60 -13.81
N GLY A 74 -4.38 -18.65 -13.28
CA GLY A 74 -3.15 -18.66 -14.07
C GLY A 74 -2.72 -17.28 -14.58
N ILE A 75 -3.22 -16.20 -14.01
CA ILE A 75 -2.83 -14.83 -14.38
C ILE A 75 -1.52 -14.48 -13.71
N GLU A 76 -0.49 -14.20 -14.52
CA GLU A 76 0.79 -13.71 -14.04
C GLU A 76 0.70 -12.23 -13.64
N TYR A 77 1.19 -11.89 -12.45
CA TYR A 77 1.24 -10.53 -11.96
C TYR A 77 2.42 -10.31 -11.01
N VAL A 78 2.73 -9.06 -10.73
CA VAL A 78 3.80 -8.65 -9.79
C VAL A 78 3.16 -7.98 -8.59
N LEU A 79 3.47 -8.48 -7.40
CA LEU A 79 3.20 -7.78 -6.14
C LEU A 79 4.41 -6.89 -5.81
N GLN A 80 4.21 -5.58 -5.88
CA GLN A 80 5.20 -4.59 -5.48
C GLN A 80 4.90 -4.09 -4.07
N VAL A 81 5.83 -4.36 -3.14
CA VAL A 81 5.79 -3.85 -1.78
C VAL A 81 6.87 -2.80 -1.62
N GLU A 82 6.48 -1.59 -1.20
CA GLU A 82 7.40 -0.47 -1.09
C GLU A 82 7.13 0.37 0.15
N GLY A 83 8.15 1.07 0.62
CA GLY A 83 8.03 2.00 1.74
C GLY A 83 9.34 2.70 2.04
N ARG A 84 9.37 3.36 3.17
CA ARG A 84 10.53 4.10 3.64
C ARG A 84 10.76 3.71 5.09
N ALA A 85 11.90 3.06 5.37
CA ALA A 85 12.31 2.76 6.72
C ALA A 85 12.71 4.04 7.44
N ASP A 86 12.29 4.24 8.69
CA ASP A 86 12.62 5.43 9.47
C ASP A 86 14.14 5.58 9.65
N GLY A 87 14.85 4.45 9.84
CA GLY A 87 16.29 4.44 9.89
C GLY A 87 16.91 3.05 9.64
N ILE A 88 18.14 3.07 9.15
CA ILE A 88 18.98 1.89 9.03
C ILE A 88 20.34 2.24 9.65
N ILE A 89 20.77 1.44 10.61
CA ILE A 89 22.11 1.52 11.18
C ILE A 89 22.94 0.47 10.45
N ALA A 90 23.92 0.92 9.68
CA ALA A 90 24.79 0.04 8.93
C ALA A 90 26.19 0.65 8.84
N ASP A 91 27.20 -0.18 9.02
CA ASP A 91 28.59 0.22 8.83
C ASP A 91 28.94 0.08 7.35
N ILE A 92 29.41 1.17 6.75
CA ILE A 92 29.88 1.18 5.37
C ILE A 92 31.40 1.01 5.41
N ASN A 93 31.85 -0.23 5.25
CA ASN A 93 33.26 -0.54 5.11
C ASN A 93 33.69 -0.41 3.64
N TYR A 94 34.95 -0.01 3.44
CA TYR A 94 35.59 0.04 2.14
C TYR A 94 36.84 -0.86 2.19
N ASP A 95 37.06 -1.62 1.12
CA ASP A 95 38.28 -2.40 0.95
C ASP A 95 39.50 -1.51 0.69
N GLU A 96 40.69 -2.12 0.63
CA GLU A 96 41.95 -1.39 0.39
C GLU A 96 41.99 -0.66 -0.96
N ASP A 97 41.15 -1.09 -1.91
CA ASP A 97 41.00 -0.50 -3.24
C ASP A 97 39.92 0.60 -3.29
N GLY A 98 39.27 0.89 -2.16
CA GLY A 98 38.22 1.89 -2.05
C GLY A 98 36.84 1.45 -2.55
N ASN A 99 36.64 0.14 -2.80
CA ASN A 99 35.35 -0.41 -3.13
C ASN A 99 34.54 -0.65 -1.85
N LYS A 100 33.23 -0.49 -1.94
CA LYS A 100 32.33 -0.73 -0.82
C LYS A 100 32.29 -2.23 -0.50
N GLU A 101 32.73 -2.61 0.70
CA GLU A 101 32.61 -3.99 1.19
C GLU A 101 31.15 -4.38 1.41
N PRO A 102 30.81 -5.68 1.33
CA PRO A 102 29.50 -6.17 1.76
C PRO A 102 29.24 -5.79 3.21
N GLU A 103 28.10 -5.20 3.48
CA GLU A 103 27.67 -4.92 4.85
C GLU A 103 27.54 -6.25 5.60
N SER A 104 28.20 -6.37 6.76
CA SER A 104 28.15 -7.60 7.57
C SER A 104 26.97 -7.59 8.54
N ASP A 105 26.63 -6.43 9.06
CA ASP A 105 25.62 -6.21 10.08
C ASP A 105 24.82 -4.94 9.78
N ALA A 106 23.51 -5.02 9.91
CA ALA A 106 22.63 -3.87 9.82
C ALA A 106 21.47 -3.99 10.82
N ILE A 107 20.95 -2.86 11.25
CA ILE A 107 19.77 -2.79 12.12
C ILE A 107 18.75 -1.86 11.46
N ILE A 108 17.53 -2.35 11.27
CA ILE A 108 16.38 -1.51 10.93
C ILE A 108 15.88 -0.87 12.23
N ASP A 109 15.73 0.43 12.23
CA ASP A 109 15.17 1.20 13.35
C ASP A 109 13.83 1.81 12.92
N GLU A 110 12.75 1.32 13.48
CA GLU A 110 11.41 1.85 13.27
C GLU A 110 10.97 2.66 14.49
N ILE A 111 10.66 3.93 14.28
CA ILE A 111 10.34 4.90 15.33
C ILE A 111 8.83 5.08 15.44
N LYS A 112 8.30 4.97 16.63
CA LYS A 112 6.88 5.19 16.92
C LYS A 112 6.67 6.16 18.07
N THR A 113 5.91 7.22 17.83
CA THR A 113 5.47 8.15 18.87
C THR A 113 4.15 7.69 19.45
N MET A 114 4.08 7.62 20.77
CA MET A 114 2.87 7.22 21.51
C MET A 114 2.53 8.27 22.56
N GLN A 115 1.22 8.52 22.77
CA GLN A 115 0.75 9.42 23.83
C GLN A 115 0.77 8.78 25.23
N THR A 116 0.82 7.45 25.28
CA THR A 116 0.97 6.69 26.53
C THR A 116 2.44 6.59 26.91
N ASP A 117 2.70 6.43 28.22
CA ASP A 117 4.07 6.26 28.72
C ASP A 117 4.69 4.96 28.17
N VAL A 118 5.67 5.13 27.29
CA VAL A 118 6.37 4.02 26.63
C VAL A 118 7.26 3.22 27.57
N SER A 119 7.59 3.73 28.78
CA SER A 119 8.36 2.99 29.78
C SER A 119 7.59 1.76 30.32
N LEU A 120 6.27 1.76 30.17
CA LEU A 120 5.40 0.67 30.60
C LEU A 120 5.29 -0.47 29.56
N LEU A 121 5.77 -0.25 28.34
CA LEU A 121 5.79 -1.30 27.31
C LEU A 121 6.81 -2.38 27.68
N LYS A 122 6.35 -3.61 27.74
CA LYS A 122 7.20 -4.79 27.99
C LYS A 122 7.68 -5.45 26.70
N GLU A 123 6.94 -5.25 25.61
CA GLU A 123 7.22 -5.81 24.28
C GLU A 123 6.73 -4.85 23.20
N PRO A 124 7.26 -4.94 21.99
CA PRO A 124 6.79 -4.13 20.86
C PRO A 124 5.36 -4.47 20.46
N VAL A 125 4.60 -3.46 20.02
CA VAL A 125 3.31 -3.69 19.37
C VAL A 125 3.54 -4.46 18.07
N TYR A 126 2.84 -5.58 17.89
CA TYR A 126 3.13 -6.53 16.81
C TYR A 126 3.05 -5.91 15.41
N VAL A 127 2.01 -5.11 15.12
CA VAL A 127 1.88 -4.44 13.80
C VAL A 127 3.04 -3.49 13.50
N HIS A 128 3.58 -2.79 14.51
CA HIS A 128 4.75 -1.94 14.34
C HIS A 128 6.01 -2.76 14.08
N LYS A 129 6.21 -3.85 14.84
CA LYS A 129 7.32 -4.78 14.64
C LYS A 129 7.24 -5.44 13.26
N ALA A 130 6.04 -5.80 12.80
CA ALA A 130 5.83 -6.37 11.47
C ALA A 130 6.28 -5.42 10.35
N GLN A 131 6.10 -4.11 10.52
CA GLN A 131 6.60 -3.10 9.58
C GLN A 131 8.13 -3.14 9.49
N ALA A 132 8.81 -3.13 10.64
CA ALA A 132 10.27 -3.24 10.70
C ALA A 132 10.79 -4.57 10.14
N LEU A 133 10.08 -5.68 10.39
CA LEU A 133 10.41 -6.99 9.81
C LEU A 133 10.33 -7.01 8.28
N VAL A 134 9.31 -6.38 7.68
CA VAL A 134 9.25 -6.27 6.21
C VAL A 134 10.43 -5.49 5.66
N TYR A 135 10.77 -4.35 6.27
CA TYR A 135 11.96 -3.59 5.87
C TYR A 135 13.24 -4.38 6.06
N GLY A 136 13.33 -5.13 7.18
CA GLY A 136 14.47 -6.00 7.47
C GLY A 136 14.67 -7.06 6.41
N TYR A 137 13.61 -7.77 6.02
CA TYR A 137 13.68 -8.76 4.95
C TYR A 137 14.12 -8.15 3.62
N ILE A 138 13.50 -7.02 3.22
CA ILE A 138 13.84 -6.36 1.96
C ILE A 138 15.32 -5.97 1.94
N TYR A 139 15.80 -5.33 3.01
CA TYR A 139 17.19 -4.88 3.12
C TYR A 139 18.18 -6.05 3.15
N ALA A 140 17.93 -7.03 4.01
CA ALA A 140 18.80 -8.20 4.13
C ALA A 140 18.89 -8.99 2.80
N SER A 141 17.76 -9.16 2.10
CA SER A 141 17.72 -9.80 0.79
C SER A 141 18.54 -9.04 -0.26
N GLN A 142 18.40 -7.71 -0.33
CA GLN A 142 19.11 -6.87 -1.28
C GLN A 142 20.62 -6.81 -1.02
N LYS A 143 21.00 -6.84 0.27
CA LYS A 143 22.40 -6.76 0.72
C LYS A 143 23.05 -8.13 0.95
N LYS A 144 22.28 -9.22 0.79
CA LYS A 144 22.72 -10.61 1.01
C LYS A 144 23.28 -10.84 2.42
N LEU A 145 22.63 -10.23 3.43
CA LEU A 145 23.00 -10.39 4.82
C LEU A 145 22.55 -11.73 5.36
N SER A 146 23.37 -12.38 6.16
CA SER A 146 23.01 -13.62 6.87
C SER A 146 22.15 -13.38 8.11
N LYS A 147 22.19 -12.17 8.65
CA LYS A 147 21.43 -11.73 9.83
C LYS A 147 21.12 -10.25 9.77
N ILE A 148 20.10 -9.81 10.52
CA ILE A 148 19.71 -8.41 10.62
C ILE A 148 19.11 -8.13 11.99
N GLY A 149 19.42 -6.96 12.55
CA GLY A 149 18.78 -6.43 13.75
C GLY A 149 17.46 -5.73 13.43
N ILE A 150 16.47 -5.92 14.27
CA ILE A 150 15.18 -5.21 14.21
C ILE A 150 15.03 -4.44 15.51
N GLN A 151 15.10 -3.13 15.43
CA GLN A 151 14.94 -2.20 16.55
C GLN A 151 13.60 -1.48 16.44
N MET A 152 12.86 -1.47 17.53
CA MET A 152 11.67 -0.65 17.70
C MET A 152 12.01 0.47 18.69
N THR A 153 11.93 1.72 18.25
CA THR A 153 12.17 2.89 19.09
C THR A 153 10.83 3.58 19.38
N TYR A 154 10.33 3.43 20.62
CA TYR A 154 9.10 4.08 21.08
C TYR A 154 9.41 5.35 21.83
N VAL A 155 8.63 6.40 21.60
CA VAL A 155 8.83 7.71 22.24
C VAL A 155 7.50 8.26 22.73
N THR A 156 7.48 8.66 24.02
CA THR A 156 6.44 9.55 24.57
C THR A 156 6.94 10.99 24.45
N PRO A 157 6.13 11.92 23.90
CA PRO A 157 6.56 13.31 23.71
C PRO A 157 6.76 14.08 25.02
N GLU A 158 5.83 13.94 25.97
CA GLU A 158 5.81 14.69 27.23
C GLU A 158 5.33 13.82 28.42
N PRO A 159 6.19 13.55 29.42
CA PRO A 159 7.64 13.80 29.42
C PRO A 159 8.35 12.94 28.39
N GLU A 160 9.40 13.47 27.76
CA GLU A 160 10.12 12.72 26.73
C GLU A 160 10.75 11.46 27.32
N THR A 161 10.21 10.32 26.95
CA THR A 161 10.69 9.00 27.38
C THR A 161 10.91 8.15 26.15
N ILE A 162 12.04 7.44 26.12
CA ILE A 162 12.40 6.55 25.01
C ILE A 162 12.52 5.14 25.55
N ASN A 163 11.88 4.19 24.86
CA ASN A 163 12.02 2.76 25.12
C ASN A 163 12.39 2.04 23.83
N LYS A 164 13.46 1.24 23.86
CA LYS A 164 13.98 0.52 22.69
C LYS A 164 13.94 -0.98 22.89
N PHE A 165 13.50 -1.68 21.86
CA PHE A 165 13.53 -3.13 21.80
C PHE A 165 14.36 -3.53 20.58
N LEU A 166 15.41 -4.31 20.79
CA LEU A 166 16.27 -4.84 19.73
C LEU A 166 16.23 -6.37 19.76
N GLU A 167 15.98 -6.95 18.60
CA GLU A 167 16.01 -8.41 18.39
C GLU A 167 16.77 -8.72 17.10
N GLU A 168 17.63 -9.74 17.12
CA GLU A 168 18.38 -10.20 15.96
C GLU A 168 17.62 -11.36 15.27
N TYR A 169 17.58 -11.32 13.94
CA TYR A 169 16.99 -12.34 13.09
C TYR A 169 18.05 -12.89 12.13
N THR A 170 18.11 -14.21 11.99
CA THR A 170 18.80 -14.81 10.84
C THR A 170 17.98 -14.57 9.58
N PHE A 171 18.64 -14.58 8.42
CA PHE A 171 17.97 -14.38 7.15
C PHE A 171 16.86 -15.43 6.93
N GLU A 172 17.11 -16.67 7.24
CA GLU A 172 16.13 -17.76 7.10
C GLU A 172 14.88 -17.54 7.95
N ARG A 173 15.05 -17.05 9.19
CA ARG A 173 13.94 -16.78 10.11
C ARG A 173 13.04 -15.63 9.61
N ILE A 174 13.67 -14.56 9.13
CA ILE A 174 12.91 -13.39 8.65
C ILE A 174 12.27 -13.68 7.28
N GLU A 175 12.93 -14.47 6.43
CA GLU A 175 12.41 -14.93 5.15
C GLU A 175 11.19 -15.85 5.33
N GLU A 176 11.26 -16.81 6.26
CA GLU A 176 10.11 -17.67 6.59
C GLU A 176 8.90 -16.84 7.05
N TRP A 177 9.14 -15.85 7.92
CA TRP A 177 8.10 -14.96 8.40
C TRP A 177 7.50 -14.14 7.25
N PHE A 178 8.35 -13.54 6.40
CA PHE A 178 7.91 -12.75 5.25
C PHE A 178 7.13 -13.58 4.24
N ASN A 179 7.60 -14.79 3.93
CA ASN A 179 6.90 -15.69 3.02
C ASN A 179 5.51 -16.11 3.54
N LYS A 180 5.35 -16.29 4.85
CA LYS A 180 4.04 -16.52 5.47
C LYS A 180 3.11 -15.31 5.29
N LEU A 181 3.63 -14.10 5.51
CA LEU A 181 2.90 -12.84 5.31
C LEU A 181 2.41 -12.72 3.86
N ILE A 182 3.30 -12.92 2.90
CA ILE A 182 2.98 -12.82 1.46
C ILE A 182 2.02 -13.93 1.01
N THR A 183 2.20 -15.15 1.49
CA THR A 183 1.27 -16.25 1.20
C THR A 183 -0.15 -15.96 1.70
N GLY A 184 -0.28 -15.37 2.88
CA GLY A 184 -1.57 -14.92 3.40
C GLY A 184 -2.18 -13.80 2.55
N PHE A 185 -1.37 -12.81 2.17
CA PHE A 185 -1.82 -11.67 1.37
C PHE A 185 -2.11 -12.05 -0.09
N LYS A 186 -1.44 -13.08 -0.63
CA LYS A 186 -1.65 -13.59 -1.98
C LYS A 186 -3.12 -13.93 -2.27
N ARG A 187 -3.86 -14.45 -1.30
CA ARG A 187 -5.30 -14.72 -1.47
C ARG A 187 -6.10 -13.48 -1.87
N TRP A 188 -5.75 -12.31 -1.33
CA TRP A 188 -6.39 -11.05 -1.68
C TRP A 188 -5.98 -10.56 -3.06
N THR A 189 -4.71 -10.66 -3.40
CA THR A 189 -4.21 -10.24 -4.73
C THR A 189 -4.72 -11.17 -5.82
N ASP A 190 -4.75 -12.49 -5.63
CA ASP A 190 -5.33 -13.45 -6.56
C ASP A 190 -6.80 -13.13 -6.82
N TYR A 191 -7.59 -12.96 -5.76
CA TYR A 191 -9.00 -12.57 -5.88
C TYR A 191 -9.15 -11.28 -6.70
N THR A 192 -8.30 -10.29 -6.49
CA THR A 192 -8.37 -9.01 -7.19
C THR A 192 -8.14 -9.20 -8.70
N PHE A 193 -7.15 -9.98 -9.11
CA PHE A 193 -6.85 -10.23 -10.52
C PHE A 193 -7.86 -11.16 -11.17
N ASP A 194 -8.28 -12.20 -10.48
CA ASP A 194 -9.25 -13.17 -10.99
C ASP A 194 -10.63 -12.54 -11.20
N GLU A 195 -11.10 -11.72 -10.26
CA GLU A 195 -12.35 -10.98 -10.41
C GLU A 195 -12.26 -9.91 -11.51
N ARG A 196 -11.12 -9.26 -11.66
CA ARG A 196 -10.88 -8.32 -12.76
C ARG A 196 -10.94 -9.04 -14.12
N HIS A 197 -10.34 -10.22 -14.21
CA HIS A 197 -10.38 -11.06 -15.41
C HIS A 197 -11.80 -11.51 -15.74
N LYS A 198 -12.51 -12.14 -14.79
CA LYS A 198 -13.90 -12.58 -14.96
C LYS A 198 -14.81 -11.42 -15.37
N ARG A 199 -14.65 -10.26 -14.72
CA ARG A 199 -15.40 -9.06 -15.07
C ARG A 199 -15.14 -8.62 -16.50
N THR A 200 -13.88 -8.56 -16.94
CA THR A 200 -13.51 -8.20 -18.29
C THR A 200 -14.12 -9.16 -19.31
N GLU A 201 -14.01 -10.47 -19.07
CA GLU A 201 -14.60 -11.49 -19.94
C GLU A 201 -16.12 -11.37 -20.00
N SER A 202 -16.79 -11.16 -18.88
CA SER A 202 -18.26 -11.01 -18.84
C SER A 202 -18.78 -9.77 -19.58
N ILE A 203 -17.97 -8.70 -19.62
CA ILE A 203 -18.35 -7.45 -20.31
C ILE A 203 -18.04 -7.51 -21.79
N ARG A 204 -17.06 -8.30 -22.24
CA ARG A 204 -16.60 -8.35 -23.63
C ARG A 204 -17.73 -8.60 -24.61
N GLU A 205 -18.70 -9.44 -24.28
CA GLU A 205 -19.86 -9.80 -25.14
C GLU A 205 -21.09 -8.94 -24.85
N LEU A 206 -21.02 -8.01 -23.93
CA LEU A 206 -22.16 -7.18 -23.52
C LEU A 206 -22.60 -6.28 -24.70
N LYS A 207 -23.83 -6.44 -25.12
CA LYS A 207 -24.46 -5.61 -26.16
C LYS A 207 -25.45 -4.64 -25.54
N PHE A 208 -25.68 -3.53 -26.21
CA PHE A 208 -26.73 -2.61 -25.80
C PHE A 208 -28.08 -3.34 -25.82
N PRO A 209 -28.87 -3.31 -24.73
CA PRO A 209 -29.99 -4.25 -24.54
C PRO A 209 -31.24 -3.91 -25.36
N TYR A 210 -31.28 -2.77 -26.05
CA TYR A 210 -32.41 -2.27 -26.81
C TYR A 210 -31.97 -1.68 -28.14
N GLU A 211 -32.90 -1.43 -29.04
CA GLU A 211 -32.66 -0.55 -30.18
C GLU A 211 -32.37 0.88 -29.71
N TYR A 212 -31.37 1.51 -30.33
CA TYR A 212 -31.02 2.88 -29.99
C TYR A 212 -32.14 3.85 -30.40
N ARG A 213 -32.52 4.71 -29.48
CA ARG A 213 -33.36 5.89 -29.78
C ARG A 213 -32.52 6.92 -30.53
N GLU A 214 -33.21 7.88 -31.17
CA GLU A 214 -32.57 8.99 -31.84
C GLU A 214 -31.63 9.75 -30.87
N GLY A 215 -30.39 10.02 -31.31
CA GLY A 215 -29.36 10.68 -30.51
C GLY A 215 -28.71 9.81 -29.41
N GLN A 216 -29.29 8.66 -29.04
CA GLN A 216 -28.82 7.84 -27.92
C GLN A 216 -27.46 7.19 -28.23
N LYS A 217 -27.23 6.72 -29.46
CA LYS A 217 -25.94 6.15 -29.86
C LYS A 217 -24.81 7.19 -29.77
N ASN A 218 -25.08 8.42 -30.25
CA ASN A 218 -24.08 9.51 -30.19
C ASN A 218 -23.73 9.86 -28.75
N LEU A 219 -24.71 9.84 -27.86
CA LEU A 219 -24.48 10.07 -26.44
C LEU A 219 -23.61 8.98 -25.82
N CYS A 220 -23.87 7.70 -26.10
CA CYS A 220 -23.01 6.58 -25.66
C CYS A 220 -21.57 6.75 -26.13
N VAL A 221 -21.35 7.10 -27.40
CA VAL A 221 -20.01 7.32 -27.97
C VAL A 221 -19.32 8.49 -27.28
N SER A 222 -20.03 9.59 -27.03
CA SER A 222 -19.45 10.76 -26.33
C SER A 222 -19.03 10.42 -24.91
N VAL A 223 -19.82 9.64 -24.17
CA VAL A 223 -19.47 9.19 -22.82
C VAL A 223 -18.25 8.27 -22.85
N TYR A 224 -18.21 7.30 -23.76
CA TYR A 224 -17.08 6.38 -23.90
C TYR A 224 -15.78 7.13 -24.18
N ARG A 225 -15.80 8.06 -25.15
CA ARG A 225 -14.63 8.89 -25.49
C ARG A 225 -14.18 9.77 -24.34
N ALA A 226 -15.11 10.38 -23.63
CA ALA A 226 -14.76 11.20 -22.46
C ALA A 226 -14.02 10.39 -21.37
N ILE A 227 -14.38 9.10 -21.19
CA ILE A 227 -13.67 8.20 -20.26
C ILE A 227 -12.30 7.84 -20.86
N GLU A 228 -12.23 7.49 -22.14
CA GLU A 228 -10.98 7.15 -22.84
C GLU A 228 -9.98 8.31 -22.80
N ASP A 229 -10.44 9.53 -23.07
CA ASP A 229 -9.61 10.77 -23.07
C ASP A 229 -9.36 11.35 -21.66
N ASN A 230 -9.96 10.73 -20.61
CA ASN A 230 -9.94 11.23 -19.24
C ASN A 230 -10.36 12.71 -19.12
N THR A 231 -11.49 13.05 -19.78
CA THR A 231 -12.03 14.42 -19.85
C THR A 231 -13.39 14.52 -19.19
N ASN A 232 -13.79 15.76 -18.84
CA ASN A 232 -15.13 16.04 -18.34
C ASN A 232 -16.12 16.16 -19.47
N LEU A 233 -17.30 15.55 -19.33
CA LEU A 233 -18.41 15.66 -20.27
C LEU A 233 -19.64 16.24 -19.60
N TYR A 234 -20.17 17.34 -20.13
CA TYR A 234 -21.42 17.95 -19.72
C TYR A 234 -22.49 17.63 -20.76
N ILE A 235 -23.62 17.06 -20.31
CA ILE A 235 -24.67 16.55 -21.18
C ILE A 235 -25.97 17.27 -20.89
N GLN A 236 -26.55 17.87 -21.93
CA GLN A 236 -27.93 18.35 -21.91
C GLN A 236 -28.74 17.50 -22.88
N ALA A 237 -29.71 16.75 -22.35
CA ALA A 237 -30.57 15.89 -23.16
C ALA A 237 -32.02 15.91 -22.63
N PRO A 238 -33.04 15.86 -23.53
CA PRO A 238 -34.45 15.88 -23.12
C PRO A 238 -34.81 14.67 -22.26
N THR A 239 -35.96 14.74 -21.61
CA THR A 239 -36.54 13.60 -20.89
C THR A 239 -36.95 12.50 -21.89
N GLY A 240 -36.82 11.25 -21.48
CA GLY A 240 -37.22 10.10 -22.31
C GLY A 240 -36.16 9.56 -23.28
N VAL A 241 -35.01 10.25 -23.46
CA VAL A 241 -33.94 9.78 -24.38
C VAL A 241 -33.16 8.59 -23.82
N GLY A 242 -33.37 8.21 -22.56
CA GLY A 242 -32.69 7.08 -21.93
C GLY A 242 -31.30 7.44 -21.41
N LYS A 243 -31.13 8.63 -20.82
CA LYS A 243 -29.85 9.15 -20.29
C LYS A 243 -29.10 8.16 -19.42
N THR A 244 -29.79 7.53 -18.46
CA THR A 244 -29.18 6.57 -17.53
C THR A 244 -28.44 5.44 -18.25
N LEU A 245 -29.14 4.77 -19.18
CA LEU A 245 -28.54 3.66 -19.92
C LEU A 245 -27.43 4.14 -20.88
N SER A 246 -27.61 5.33 -21.47
CA SER A 246 -26.62 5.93 -22.38
C SER A 246 -25.35 6.41 -21.69
N THR A 247 -25.35 6.53 -20.36
CA THR A 247 -24.16 6.86 -19.57
C THR A 247 -23.56 5.62 -18.89
N VAL A 248 -24.40 4.76 -18.32
CA VAL A 248 -23.95 3.56 -17.59
C VAL A 248 -23.37 2.49 -18.55
N PHE A 249 -24.04 2.23 -19.69
CA PHE A 249 -23.59 1.20 -20.62
C PHE A 249 -22.16 1.46 -21.16
N PRO A 250 -21.84 2.63 -21.74
CA PRO A 250 -20.48 2.90 -22.20
C PRO A 250 -19.46 2.95 -21.05
N ALA A 251 -19.85 3.36 -19.84
CA ALA A 251 -18.99 3.28 -18.67
C ALA A 251 -18.67 1.83 -18.29
N VAL A 252 -19.65 0.93 -18.35
CA VAL A 252 -19.42 -0.51 -18.14
C VAL A 252 -18.52 -1.09 -19.23
N GLN A 253 -18.70 -0.70 -20.50
CA GLN A 253 -17.78 -1.13 -21.56
C GLN A 253 -16.34 -0.63 -21.33
N ALA A 254 -16.17 0.64 -20.92
CA ALA A 254 -14.85 1.18 -20.57
C ALA A 254 -14.22 0.44 -19.38
N LEU A 255 -15.03 0.04 -18.40
CA LEU A 255 -14.60 -0.83 -17.29
C LEU A 255 -14.09 -2.19 -17.80
N GLY A 256 -14.78 -2.80 -18.78
CA GLY A 256 -14.35 -4.04 -19.45
C GLY A 256 -13.06 -3.88 -20.25
N GLN A 257 -12.74 -2.69 -20.71
CA GLN A 257 -11.46 -2.36 -21.36
C GLN A 257 -10.37 -1.93 -20.35
N GLN A 258 -10.64 -2.04 -19.06
CA GLN A 258 -9.73 -1.65 -17.98
C GLN A 258 -9.34 -0.16 -17.96
N MET A 259 -10.17 0.72 -18.55
CA MET A 259 -9.98 2.17 -18.53
C MET A 259 -10.34 2.78 -17.18
N SER A 260 -11.13 2.05 -16.37
CA SER A 260 -11.49 2.42 -15.00
C SER A 260 -11.70 1.17 -14.15
N ASP A 261 -11.58 1.29 -12.83
CA ASP A 261 -11.81 0.18 -11.91
C ASP A 261 -13.20 0.22 -11.25
N LYS A 262 -13.81 1.40 -11.18
CA LYS A 262 -15.10 1.62 -10.50
C LYS A 262 -15.93 2.67 -11.22
N ILE A 263 -17.25 2.52 -11.12
CA ILE A 263 -18.24 3.47 -11.62
C ILE A 263 -19.07 3.95 -10.43
N PHE A 264 -19.17 5.28 -10.26
CA PHE A 264 -20.06 5.90 -9.29
C PHE A 264 -21.17 6.65 -10.06
N TYR A 265 -22.39 6.13 -9.99
CA TYR A 265 -23.57 6.81 -10.56
C TYR A 265 -24.32 7.51 -9.45
N LEU A 266 -24.20 8.84 -9.43
CA LEU A 266 -24.81 9.68 -8.41
C LEU A 266 -26.16 10.21 -8.91
N THR A 267 -27.19 10.12 -8.06
CA THR A 267 -28.53 10.62 -8.34
C THR A 267 -29.06 11.44 -7.18
N SER A 268 -29.82 12.49 -7.47
CA SER A 268 -30.51 13.29 -6.46
C SER A 268 -31.79 12.66 -5.91
N LYS A 269 -32.26 11.55 -6.52
CA LYS A 269 -33.47 10.84 -6.12
C LYS A 269 -33.10 9.61 -5.28
N THR A 270 -33.82 9.43 -4.17
CA THR A 270 -33.69 8.26 -3.28
C THR A 270 -34.39 7.01 -3.80
N ILE A 271 -35.28 7.15 -4.81
CA ILE A 271 -36.01 6.06 -5.45
C ILE A 271 -35.85 6.22 -6.96
N THR A 272 -35.21 5.29 -7.57
CA THR A 272 -35.12 5.10 -9.03
C THR A 272 -35.59 3.68 -9.39
#